data_ce6cd7d6e821dc7253816510d022c667
#
_entry.id   ce6cd7d6e821dc7253816510d022c667
#
_cell.length_a   1.000
_cell.length_b   1.000
_cell.length_c   1.000
_cell.angle_alpha   90.00
_cell.angle_beta   90.00
_cell.angle_gamma   90.00
#
_symmetry.space_group_name_H-M   'P 1'
#
loop_
_entity.id
_entity.type
_entity.pdbx_description
1 polymer ?
#
loop_
_entity_poly.entity_id
_entity_poly.type
_entity_poly.pdbx_seq_one_letter_code
_entity_poly.pdbx_strand_id
1 'polypeptide(L)'
;MNRKNRTDGTRSTEDDRVAAALDWACSRPVLWHASGNLNAAVLRAIANHAERIGARETAESGCGLSTVLLSTIADCHTCFTIATWDSLERVQNAPHLRHDRVNFIIGPSQLTIPRHSFTRPLDLVLIDGAHGFPFAHLDYYFFYQRLRKGGILIVDDIHIPTIRQLYDVLRDDKMWIHVEDVLTTAFFQRSDAPLFDPCGDGWERQQFNQRHFADSASMDTYVPGWRDAMPPSPGPLLGASATADVPLTATVSNGVDRELADLQTQIAALQSSTSWRITTPLRAIGRWRSRTDGR
;
A
#
# COMPACT_ATOMS: atom_id res chain seq x y z
N MET A 1 -28.04 -4.92 -40.71
CA MET A 1 -26.77 -4.52 -41.30
C MET A 1 -26.02 -3.55 -40.42
N ASN A 2 -24.79 -3.89 -40.07
CA ASN A 2 -23.72 -3.07 -39.42
C ASN A 2 -23.87 -2.54 -38.01
N ARG A 3 -23.55 -3.41 -37.02
CA ARG A 3 -23.10 -3.00 -35.68
C ARG A 3 -21.77 -3.70 -35.23
N LYS A 4 -20.92 -4.15 -36.16
CA LYS A 4 -19.72 -4.95 -35.83
C LYS A 4 -18.35 -4.28 -36.07
N ASN A 5 -18.27 -3.01 -36.51
CA ASN A 5 -16.97 -2.43 -36.94
C ASN A 5 -16.49 -1.18 -36.14
N ARG A 6 -16.97 -0.94 -34.90
CA ARG A 6 -16.48 0.22 -34.12
C ARG A 6 -15.55 -0.14 -32.95
N THR A 7 -15.40 -1.40 -32.59
CA THR A 7 -14.59 -1.84 -31.43
C THR A 7 -13.14 -2.19 -31.78
N ASP A 8 -12.85 -2.50 -33.03
CA ASP A 8 -11.52 -2.99 -33.41
C ASP A 8 -10.47 -1.87 -33.58
N GLY A 9 -10.86 -0.73 -34.13
CA GLY A 9 -9.95 0.39 -34.38
C GLY A 9 -9.51 1.16 -33.14
N THR A 10 -10.33 1.19 -32.08
CA THR A 10 -10.00 1.87 -30.81
C THR A 10 -9.06 1.05 -29.93
N ARG A 11 -9.16 -0.26 -29.98
CA ARG A 11 -8.30 -1.18 -29.22
C ARG A 11 -6.88 -1.17 -29.75
N SER A 12 -6.69 -1.21 -31.07
CA SER A 12 -5.38 -1.12 -31.72
C SER A 12 -4.62 0.16 -31.35
N THR A 13 -5.30 1.31 -31.29
CA THR A 13 -4.65 2.59 -30.94
C THR A 13 -4.29 2.70 -29.44
N GLU A 14 -4.97 1.99 -28.56
CA GLU A 14 -4.68 1.97 -27.11
C GLU A 14 -3.51 1.04 -26.81
N ASP A 15 -3.47 -0.14 -27.43
CA ASP A 15 -2.37 -1.09 -27.35
C ASP A 15 -1.06 -0.47 -27.88
N ASP A 16 -1.11 0.29 -28.98
CA ASP A 16 0.04 1.04 -29.53
C ASP A 16 0.58 2.10 -28.54
N ARG A 17 -0.30 2.76 -27.78
CA ARG A 17 0.10 3.75 -26.77
C ARG A 17 0.79 3.10 -25.57
N VAL A 18 0.25 1.98 -25.09
CA VAL A 18 0.87 1.22 -24.00
C VAL A 18 2.26 0.74 -24.41
N ALA A 19 2.40 0.19 -25.62
CA ALA A 19 3.69 -0.24 -26.16
C ALA A 19 4.69 0.92 -26.25
N ALA A 20 4.27 2.06 -26.80
CA ALA A 20 5.13 3.25 -26.90
C ALA A 20 5.56 3.79 -25.52
N ALA A 21 4.65 3.82 -24.53
CA ALA A 21 4.97 4.23 -23.17
C ALA A 21 5.94 3.26 -22.47
N LEU A 22 5.74 1.96 -22.68
CA LEU A 22 6.61 0.91 -22.16
C LEU A 22 8.01 0.99 -22.75
N ASP A 23 8.12 1.13 -24.07
CA ASP A 23 9.41 1.26 -24.76
C ASP A 23 10.14 2.53 -24.33
N TRP A 24 9.42 3.64 -24.21
CA TRP A 24 9.98 4.88 -23.70
C TRP A 24 10.48 4.69 -22.26
N ALA A 25 9.68 4.13 -21.35
CA ALA A 25 10.04 3.92 -19.95
C ALA A 25 11.26 2.98 -19.84
N CYS A 26 11.28 1.87 -20.59
CA CYS A 26 12.38 0.91 -20.62
C CYS A 26 13.69 1.48 -21.16
N SER A 27 13.64 2.56 -21.96
CA SER A 27 14.82 3.24 -22.50
C SER A 27 15.42 4.27 -21.56
N ARG A 28 14.82 4.54 -20.41
CA ARG A 28 15.32 5.54 -19.44
C ARG A 28 16.55 5.02 -18.70
N PRO A 29 17.49 5.92 -18.34
CA PRO A 29 18.64 5.55 -17.52
C PRO A 29 18.17 5.11 -16.12
N VAL A 30 18.96 4.28 -15.43
CA VAL A 30 18.65 3.77 -14.08
C VAL A 30 18.37 4.91 -13.07
N LEU A 31 19.03 6.04 -13.23
CA LEU A 31 18.82 7.25 -12.42
C LEU A 31 18.07 8.31 -13.24
N TRP A 32 16.91 7.95 -13.77
CA TRP A 32 16.03 8.92 -14.45
C TRP A 32 15.49 9.99 -13.49
N HIS A 33 15.32 9.65 -12.21
CA HIS A 33 15.09 10.58 -11.10
C HIS A 33 15.96 10.20 -9.88
N ALA A 34 16.05 11.10 -8.91
CA ALA A 34 17.00 10.98 -7.80
C ALA A 34 16.82 9.74 -6.91
N SER A 35 15.61 9.20 -6.79
CA SER A 35 15.31 8.00 -6.00
C SER A 35 15.53 6.67 -6.74
N GLY A 36 15.95 6.72 -8.01
CA GLY A 36 16.09 5.51 -8.85
C GLY A 36 14.80 5.13 -9.57
N ASN A 37 14.86 4.14 -10.46
CA ASN A 37 13.67 3.65 -11.16
C ASN A 37 13.60 2.13 -11.15
N LEU A 38 12.39 1.63 -11.36
CA LEU A 38 12.16 0.22 -11.67
C LEU A 38 12.91 -0.21 -12.93
N ASN A 39 13.47 -1.41 -12.89
CA ASN A 39 14.16 -1.99 -14.04
C ASN A 39 13.18 -2.26 -15.20
N ALA A 40 13.70 -2.22 -16.45
CA ALA A 40 12.90 -2.49 -17.64
C ALA A 40 12.21 -3.87 -17.61
N ALA A 41 12.84 -4.89 -17.01
CA ALA A 41 12.23 -6.22 -16.85
C ALA A 41 10.99 -6.15 -15.92
N VAL A 42 11.07 -5.39 -14.84
CA VAL A 42 9.97 -5.18 -13.90
C VAL A 42 8.84 -4.41 -14.57
N LEU A 43 9.14 -3.33 -15.32
CA LEU A 43 8.12 -2.57 -16.04
C LEU A 43 7.37 -3.43 -17.08
N ARG A 44 8.07 -4.33 -17.78
CA ARG A 44 7.43 -5.30 -18.69
C ARG A 44 6.56 -6.30 -17.94
N ALA A 45 7.00 -6.79 -16.79
CA ALA A 45 6.19 -7.68 -15.98
C ALA A 45 4.91 -6.99 -15.45
N ILE A 46 5.02 -5.73 -14.99
CA ILE A 46 3.86 -4.91 -14.60
C ILE A 46 2.86 -4.80 -15.76
N ALA A 47 3.33 -4.44 -16.98
CA ALA A 47 2.47 -4.34 -18.15
C ALA A 47 1.77 -5.67 -18.48
N ASN A 48 2.52 -6.77 -18.52
CA ASN A 48 1.99 -8.10 -18.81
C ASN A 48 0.93 -8.55 -17.81
N HIS A 49 1.18 -8.34 -16.51
CA HIS A 49 0.22 -8.70 -15.47
C HIS A 49 -1.02 -7.81 -15.52
N ALA A 50 -0.86 -6.50 -15.72
CA ALA A 50 -1.97 -5.57 -15.85
C ALA A 50 -2.87 -5.91 -17.06
N GLU A 51 -2.28 -6.20 -18.20
CA GLU A 51 -3.00 -6.65 -19.40
C GLU A 51 -3.73 -7.98 -19.15
N ARG A 52 -3.04 -8.98 -18.60
CA ARG A 52 -3.59 -10.32 -18.32
C ARG A 52 -4.85 -10.28 -17.45
N ILE A 53 -4.90 -9.37 -16.47
CA ILE A 53 -6.08 -9.25 -15.59
C ILE A 53 -7.08 -8.20 -16.05
N GLY A 54 -6.79 -7.48 -17.14
CA GLY A 54 -7.59 -6.37 -17.65
C GLY A 54 -7.68 -5.24 -16.63
N ALA A 55 -6.56 -4.81 -16.06
CA ALA A 55 -6.50 -3.80 -15.01
C ALA A 55 -7.06 -2.46 -15.49
N ARG A 56 -7.98 -1.86 -14.71
CA ARG A 56 -8.60 -0.56 -14.97
C ARG A 56 -8.45 0.42 -13.81
N GLU A 57 -8.53 -0.07 -12.58
CA GLU A 57 -8.35 0.71 -11.36
C GLU A 57 -7.03 0.30 -10.71
N THR A 58 -6.06 1.19 -10.70
CA THR A 58 -4.72 0.88 -10.17
C THR A 58 -4.28 1.93 -9.17
N ALA A 59 -3.43 1.53 -8.23
CA ALA A 59 -2.83 2.44 -7.28
C ALA A 59 -1.37 2.10 -7.01
N GLU A 60 -0.59 3.12 -6.63
CA GLU A 60 0.78 2.91 -6.16
C GLU A 60 1.13 3.83 -5.00
N SER A 61 2.02 3.38 -4.13
CA SER A 61 2.83 4.24 -3.28
C SER A 61 4.22 4.37 -3.89
N GLY A 62 4.67 5.60 -4.06
CA GLY A 62 5.82 5.96 -4.89
C GLY A 62 5.38 6.72 -6.14
N CYS A 63 6.33 7.21 -6.93
CA CYS A 63 6.06 7.94 -8.17
C CYS A 63 7.28 7.82 -9.10
N GLY A 64 7.08 7.22 -10.27
CA GLY A 64 8.18 6.98 -11.18
C GLY A 64 7.72 6.56 -12.59
N LEU A 65 8.53 5.76 -13.26
CA LEU A 65 8.20 5.22 -14.59
C LEU A 65 6.97 4.30 -14.56
N SER A 66 6.70 3.64 -13.43
CA SER A 66 5.48 2.88 -13.19
C SER A 66 4.23 3.75 -13.31
N THR A 67 4.25 4.97 -12.74
CA THR A 67 3.14 5.94 -12.84
C THR A 67 2.82 6.27 -14.29
N VAL A 68 3.84 6.55 -15.09
CA VAL A 68 3.66 6.84 -16.54
C VAL A 68 3.03 5.64 -17.24
N LEU A 69 3.56 4.44 -17.02
CA LEU A 69 3.08 3.21 -17.63
C LEU A 69 1.64 2.89 -17.19
N LEU A 70 1.36 2.89 -15.88
CA LEU A 70 0.03 2.56 -15.35
C LEU A 70 -1.02 3.58 -15.77
N SER A 71 -0.66 4.85 -15.96
CA SER A 71 -1.58 5.85 -16.50
C SER A 71 -2.02 5.56 -17.93
N THR A 72 -1.21 4.83 -18.72
CA THR A 72 -1.59 4.43 -20.10
C THR A 72 -2.44 3.16 -20.12
N ILE A 73 -2.26 2.27 -19.14
CA ILE A 73 -2.96 0.98 -19.06
C ILE A 73 -4.33 1.15 -18.39
N ALA A 74 -4.38 1.83 -17.24
CA ALA A 74 -5.57 1.94 -16.42
C ALA A 74 -6.55 3.01 -16.92
N ASP A 75 -7.84 2.84 -16.61
CA ASP A 75 -8.84 3.90 -16.76
C ASP A 75 -8.64 4.97 -15.69
N CYS A 76 -8.23 4.55 -14.47
CA CYS A 76 -7.90 5.43 -13.36
C CYS A 76 -6.68 4.87 -12.61
N HIS A 77 -5.65 5.67 -12.46
CA HIS A 77 -4.47 5.38 -11.68
C HIS A 77 -4.31 6.38 -10.53
N THR A 78 -4.18 5.92 -9.30
CA THR A 78 -3.95 6.77 -8.13
C THR A 78 -2.51 6.61 -7.63
N CYS A 79 -1.73 7.68 -7.70
CA CYS A 79 -0.34 7.72 -7.29
C CYS A 79 -0.21 8.49 -5.96
N PHE A 80 0.17 7.82 -4.89
CA PHE A 80 0.47 8.42 -3.58
C PHE A 80 1.96 8.74 -3.52
N THR A 81 2.31 10.02 -3.44
CA THR A 81 3.69 10.46 -3.53
C THR A 81 3.98 11.68 -2.66
N ILE A 82 5.25 11.88 -2.36
CA ILE A 82 5.74 13.10 -1.71
C ILE A 82 6.35 14.04 -2.75
N ALA A 83 6.25 15.35 -2.53
CA ALA A 83 6.82 16.35 -3.44
C ALA A 83 8.27 16.73 -3.10
N THR A 84 8.98 15.92 -2.29
CA THR A 84 10.32 16.25 -1.79
C THR A 84 11.43 16.01 -2.82
N TRP A 85 11.18 15.08 -3.76
CA TRP A 85 12.14 14.67 -4.80
C TRP A 85 11.68 15.14 -6.18
N ASP A 86 12.58 15.09 -7.15
CA ASP A 86 12.30 15.46 -8.55
C ASP A 86 11.42 14.45 -9.32
N SER A 87 11.10 13.29 -8.72
CA SER A 87 10.31 12.23 -9.37
C SER A 87 8.93 12.71 -9.82
N LEU A 88 8.20 13.41 -8.96
CA LEU A 88 6.87 13.94 -9.29
C LEU A 88 6.93 14.91 -10.47
N GLU A 89 7.86 15.85 -10.46
CA GLU A 89 8.04 16.83 -11.55
C GLU A 89 8.40 16.14 -12.87
N ARG A 90 9.32 15.17 -12.84
CA ARG A 90 9.72 14.40 -14.02
C ARG A 90 8.59 13.58 -14.59
N VAL A 91 7.80 12.92 -13.71
CA VAL A 91 6.63 12.15 -14.14
C VAL A 91 5.58 13.07 -14.75
N GLN A 92 5.27 14.20 -14.11
CA GLN A 92 4.29 15.17 -14.63
C GLN A 92 4.68 15.74 -15.99
N ASN A 93 5.97 15.83 -16.30
CA ASN A 93 6.48 16.29 -17.58
C ASN A 93 6.80 15.14 -18.57
N ALA A 94 6.50 13.90 -18.22
CA ALA A 94 6.79 12.76 -19.10
C ALA A 94 5.85 12.74 -20.32
N PRO A 95 6.39 12.44 -21.53
CA PRO A 95 5.63 12.59 -22.79
C PRO A 95 4.46 11.62 -22.93
N HIS A 96 4.49 10.49 -22.21
CA HIS A 96 3.45 9.47 -22.28
C HIS A 96 2.49 9.49 -21.10
N LEU A 97 2.67 10.41 -20.14
CA LEU A 97 1.76 10.50 -18.99
C LEU A 97 0.35 10.87 -19.44
N ARG A 98 -0.62 10.10 -19.00
CA ARG A 98 -2.04 10.37 -19.24
C ARG A 98 -2.60 11.17 -18.05
N HIS A 99 -2.47 12.49 -18.11
CA HIS A 99 -2.96 13.40 -17.08
C HIS A 99 -4.45 13.25 -16.79
N ASP A 100 -5.22 12.83 -17.76
CA ASP A 100 -6.66 12.58 -17.67
C ASP A 100 -7.00 11.28 -16.94
N ARG A 101 -6.01 10.40 -16.69
CA ARG A 101 -6.19 9.09 -16.04
C ARG A 101 -5.40 8.92 -14.75
N VAL A 102 -4.55 9.88 -14.37
CA VAL A 102 -3.75 9.82 -13.15
C VAL A 102 -4.22 10.84 -12.13
N ASN A 103 -4.37 10.37 -10.88
CA ASN A 103 -4.69 11.19 -9.72
C ASN A 103 -3.49 11.19 -8.77
N PHE A 104 -2.80 12.32 -8.65
CA PHE A 104 -1.68 12.47 -7.72
C PHE A 104 -2.18 12.91 -6.35
N ILE A 105 -1.94 12.09 -5.33
CA ILE A 105 -2.21 12.39 -3.93
C ILE A 105 -0.89 12.72 -3.24
N ILE A 106 -0.67 14.01 -2.99
CA ILE A 106 0.59 14.50 -2.46
C ILE A 106 0.59 14.48 -0.93
N GLY A 107 1.57 13.81 -0.36
CA GLY A 107 1.79 13.67 1.07
C GLY A 107 2.29 12.29 1.46
N PRO A 108 2.69 12.09 2.72
CA PRO A 108 3.12 10.79 3.22
C PRO A 108 2.01 9.73 3.06
N SER A 109 2.33 8.58 2.45
CA SER A 109 1.38 7.51 2.11
C SER A 109 0.57 7.04 3.32
N GLN A 110 1.22 6.90 4.48
CA GLN A 110 0.58 6.52 5.74
C GLN A 110 -0.49 7.50 6.25
N LEU A 111 -0.52 8.73 5.74
CA LEU A 111 -1.52 9.75 6.07
C LEU A 111 -2.54 9.95 4.94
N THR A 112 -2.15 9.71 3.71
CA THR A 112 -2.96 10.00 2.54
C THR A 112 -3.79 8.82 2.07
N ILE A 113 -3.24 7.59 2.07
CA ILE A 113 -3.98 6.39 1.68
C ILE A 113 -5.24 6.17 2.55
N PRO A 114 -5.18 6.22 3.90
CA PRO A 114 -6.36 5.99 4.73
C PRO A 114 -7.46 7.04 4.57
N ARG A 115 -7.12 8.24 4.08
CA ARG A 115 -8.08 9.33 3.85
C ARG A 115 -8.64 9.33 2.44
N HIS A 116 -8.07 8.54 1.54
CA HIS A 116 -8.52 8.47 0.15
C HIS A 116 -9.65 7.44 0.02
N SER A 117 -10.72 7.86 -0.67
CA SER A 117 -11.86 6.99 -0.96
C SER A 117 -11.76 6.46 -2.39
N PHE A 118 -11.44 5.19 -2.53
CA PHE A 118 -11.50 4.51 -3.83
C PHE A 118 -12.96 4.26 -4.19
N THR A 119 -13.37 4.68 -5.39
CA THR A 119 -14.75 4.50 -5.88
C THR A 119 -15.03 3.08 -6.35
N ARG A 120 -13.97 2.33 -6.69
CA ARG A 120 -14.02 0.95 -7.14
C ARG A 120 -12.94 0.12 -6.46
N PRO A 121 -13.09 -1.21 -6.39
CA PRO A 121 -12.00 -2.09 -5.99
C PRO A 121 -10.81 -1.95 -6.93
N LEU A 122 -9.60 -2.04 -6.39
CA LEU A 122 -8.36 -1.98 -7.15
C LEU A 122 -8.11 -3.30 -7.88
N ASP A 123 -7.62 -3.21 -9.10
CA ASP A 123 -7.17 -4.35 -9.90
C ASP A 123 -5.71 -4.66 -9.67
N LEU A 124 -4.89 -3.60 -9.54
CA LEU A 124 -3.44 -3.71 -9.35
C LEU A 124 -2.97 -2.65 -8.37
N VAL A 125 -2.08 -3.05 -7.47
CA VAL A 125 -1.41 -2.18 -6.50
C VAL A 125 0.09 -2.41 -6.57
N LEU A 126 0.86 -1.32 -6.60
CA LEU A 126 2.32 -1.33 -6.45
C LEU A 126 2.71 -0.63 -5.14
N ILE A 127 3.48 -1.32 -4.31
CA ILE A 127 4.12 -0.77 -3.12
C ILE A 127 5.59 -0.54 -3.46
N ASP A 128 5.94 0.72 -3.71
CA ASP A 128 7.28 1.20 -4.08
C ASP A 128 7.52 2.61 -3.48
N GLY A 129 7.10 2.78 -2.24
CA GLY A 129 7.21 4.05 -1.51
C GLY A 129 8.40 4.09 -0.56
N ALA A 130 8.15 4.39 0.71
CA ALA A 130 9.19 4.45 1.74
C ALA A 130 9.59 3.04 2.20
N HIS A 131 10.91 2.74 2.23
CA HIS A 131 11.46 1.42 2.51
C HIS A 131 11.76 1.16 4.00
N GLY A 132 11.72 2.20 4.85
CA GLY A 132 11.87 2.05 6.29
C GLY A 132 10.68 1.34 6.93
N PHE A 133 10.94 0.56 8.01
CA PHE A 133 9.84 0.01 8.82
C PHE A 133 9.12 1.15 9.56
N PRO A 134 7.78 1.17 9.62
CA PRO A 134 6.82 0.18 9.14
C PRO A 134 6.11 0.56 7.81
N PHE A 135 6.66 1.46 6.99
CA PHE A 135 5.91 2.15 5.94
C PHE A 135 5.30 1.22 4.89
N ALA A 136 6.08 0.32 4.30
CA ALA A 136 5.54 -0.65 3.33
C ALA A 136 4.45 -1.55 3.94
N HIS A 137 4.55 -1.88 5.24
CA HIS A 137 3.53 -2.66 5.95
C HIS A 137 2.24 -1.86 6.14
N LEU A 138 2.35 -0.54 6.39
CA LEU A 138 1.19 0.35 6.47
C LEU A 138 0.54 0.54 5.11
N ASP A 139 1.32 0.74 4.05
CA ASP A 139 0.79 0.82 2.69
C ASP A 139 0.07 -0.48 2.32
N TYR A 140 0.67 -1.64 2.59
CA TYR A 140 0.03 -2.94 2.44
C TYR A 140 -1.29 -3.01 3.22
N TYR A 141 -1.29 -2.63 4.50
CA TYR A 141 -2.47 -2.67 5.36
C TYR A 141 -3.65 -1.88 4.79
N PHE A 142 -3.41 -0.72 4.22
CA PHE A 142 -4.47 0.10 3.63
C PHE A 142 -4.90 -0.38 2.26
N PHE A 143 -4.01 -0.98 1.46
CA PHE A 143 -4.31 -1.43 0.11
C PHE A 143 -4.96 -2.81 0.04
N TYR A 144 -4.54 -3.79 0.88
CA TYR A 144 -5.00 -5.18 0.72
C TYR A 144 -6.51 -5.32 0.80
N GLN A 145 -7.17 -4.49 1.59
CA GLN A 145 -8.62 -4.47 1.77
C GLN A 145 -9.36 -3.95 0.53
N ARG A 146 -8.68 -3.23 -0.33
CA ARG A 146 -9.23 -2.61 -1.53
C ARG A 146 -8.97 -3.42 -2.79
N LEU A 147 -8.02 -4.35 -2.75
CA LEU A 147 -7.66 -5.16 -3.90
C LEU A 147 -8.69 -6.28 -4.10
N ARG A 148 -9.28 -6.34 -5.30
CA ARG A 148 -10.25 -7.39 -5.63
C ARG A 148 -9.62 -8.78 -5.70
N LYS A 149 -10.42 -9.82 -5.62
CA LYS A 149 -10.01 -11.20 -5.93
C LYS A 149 -9.48 -11.27 -7.36
N GLY A 150 -8.38 -12.00 -7.55
CA GLY A 150 -7.66 -12.08 -8.82
C GLY A 150 -6.83 -10.83 -9.17
N GLY A 151 -6.91 -9.75 -8.38
CA GLY A 151 -6.07 -8.58 -8.53
C GLY A 151 -4.60 -8.85 -8.17
N ILE A 152 -3.71 -7.97 -8.60
CA ILE A 152 -2.25 -8.11 -8.42
C ILE A 152 -1.74 -7.10 -7.39
N LEU A 153 -1.02 -7.61 -6.40
CA LEU A 153 -0.19 -6.84 -5.48
C LEU A 153 1.27 -6.99 -5.92
N ILE A 154 1.96 -5.88 -6.07
CA ILE A 154 3.38 -5.82 -6.42
C ILE A 154 4.10 -5.16 -5.26
N VAL A 155 5.20 -5.76 -4.82
CA VAL A 155 6.05 -5.23 -3.74
C VAL A 155 7.47 -5.12 -4.29
N ASP A 156 7.98 -3.91 -4.39
CA ASP A 156 9.35 -3.67 -4.82
C ASP A 156 10.33 -3.72 -3.66
N ASP A 157 11.62 -3.79 -3.99
CA ASP A 157 12.73 -3.78 -3.05
C ASP A 157 12.71 -4.90 -2.00
N ILE A 158 12.22 -6.09 -2.36
CA ILE A 158 12.18 -7.27 -1.47
C ILE A 158 13.56 -7.73 -0.98
N HIS A 159 14.65 -7.18 -1.52
CA HIS A 159 16.02 -7.40 -1.06
C HIS A 159 16.34 -6.59 0.21
N ILE A 160 15.59 -5.51 0.49
CA ILE A 160 15.75 -4.71 1.70
C ILE A 160 15.13 -5.45 2.89
N PRO A 161 15.87 -5.68 4.01
CA PRO A 161 15.38 -6.50 5.12
C PRO A 161 14.02 -6.10 5.68
N THR A 162 13.69 -4.81 5.74
CA THR A 162 12.40 -4.32 6.21
C THR A 162 11.25 -4.66 5.26
N ILE A 163 11.49 -4.66 3.95
CA ILE A 163 10.52 -5.07 2.94
C ILE A 163 10.43 -6.60 2.87
N ARG A 164 11.57 -7.28 3.05
CA ARG A 164 11.64 -8.74 3.08
C ARG A 164 10.72 -9.36 4.13
N GLN A 165 10.53 -8.72 5.27
CA GLN A 165 9.58 -9.19 6.29
C GLN A 165 8.14 -9.25 5.72
N LEU A 166 7.71 -8.22 5.00
CA LEU A 166 6.40 -8.22 4.35
C LEU A 166 6.31 -9.34 3.30
N TYR A 167 7.31 -9.45 2.43
CA TYR A 167 7.37 -10.51 1.42
C TYR A 167 7.26 -11.91 2.02
N ASP A 168 7.99 -12.20 3.09
CA ASP A 168 8.00 -13.52 3.73
C ASP A 168 6.62 -13.87 4.32
N VAL A 169 5.92 -12.89 4.92
CA VAL A 169 4.55 -13.07 5.40
C VAL A 169 3.58 -13.33 4.24
N LEU A 170 3.67 -12.55 3.16
CA LEU A 170 2.80 -12.70 2.00
C LEU A 170 2.97 -14.05 1.30
N ARG A 171 4.18 -14.58 1.24
CA ARG A 171 4.47 -15.88 0.62
C ARG A 171 3.81 -17.05 1.32
N ASP A 172 3.59 -16.93 2.62
CA ASP A 172 2.99 -17.99 3.42
C ASP A 172 1.48 -17.81 3.61
N ASP A 173 0.93 -16.63 3.36
CA ASP A 173 -0.48 -16.35 3.57
C ASP A 173 -1.34 -16.91 2.42
N LYS A 174 -2.39 -17.66 2.77
CA LYS A 174 -3.35 -18.23 1.80
C LYS A 174 -4.12 -17.19 1.00
N MET A 175 -4.19 -15.96 1.50
CA MET A 175 -4.82 -14.85 0.78
C MET A 175 -4.06 -14.47 -0.49
N TRP A 176 -2.78 -14.87 -0.59
CA TRP A 176 -1.91 -14.53 -1.70
C TRP A 176 -1.41 -15.78 -2.43
N ILE A 177 -1.36 -15.70 -3.73
CA ILE A 177 -0.66 -16.63 -4.59
C ILE A 177 0.58 -15.90 -5.07
N HIS A 178 1.75 -16.36 -4.65
CA HIS A 178 3.01 -15.86 -5.20
C HIS A 178 3.10 -16.24 -6.69
N VAL A 179 3.24 -15.27 -7.55
CA VAL A 179 3.23 -15.47 -9.01
C VAL A 179 4.67 -15.58 -9.53
N GLU A 180 5.47 -14.57 -9.26
CA GLU A 180 6.89 -14.53 -9.65
C GLU A 180 7.66 -13.45 -8.88
N ASP A 181 8.98 -13.56 -8.90
CA ASP A 181 9.91 -12.49 -8.53
C ASP A 181 10.67 -12.07 -9.79
N VAL A 182 10.66 -10.78 -10.09
CA VAL A 182 11.44 -10.18 -11.17
C VAL A 182 12.49 -9.27 -10.56
N LEU A 183 13.73 -9.73 -10.50
CA LEU A 183 14.82 -9.04 -9.81
C LEU A 183 14.48 -8.82 -8.31
N THR A 184 14.28 -7.57 -7.93
CA THR A 184 13.96 -7.16 -6.55
C THR A 184 12.47 -6.94 -6.31
N THR A 185 11.62 -7.27 -7.26
CA THR A 185 10.19 -6.99 -7.24
C THR A 185 9.38 -8.30 -7.23
N ALA A 186 8.49 -8.45 -6.27
CA ALA A 186 7.62 -9.61 -6.14
C ALA A 186 6.19 -9.33 -6.60
N PHE A 187 5.58 -10.32 -7.25
CA PHE A 187 4.22 -10.28 -7.76
C PHE A 187 3.35 -11.32 -7.04
N PHE A 188 2.25 -10.85 -6.45
CA PHE A 188 1.28 -11.68 -5.77
C PHE A 188 -0.11 -11.49 -6.38
N GLN A 189 -0.85 -12.58 -6.54
CA GLN A 189 -2.24 -12.51 -6.95
C GLN A 189 -3.15 -12.75 -5.74
N ARG A 190 -4.16 -11.89 -5.56
CA ARG A 190 -5.18 -12.07 -4.55
C ARG A 190 -5.99 -13.34 -4.84
N SER A 191 -5.93 -14.32 -3.93
CA SER A 191 -6.65 -15.60 -4.05
C SER A 191 -8.15 -15.44 -3.73
N ASP A 192 -8.89 -16.56 -3.77
CA ASP A 192 -10.29 -16.61 -3.33
C ASP A 192 -10.44 -16.76 -1.81
N ALA A 193 -9.35 -16.96 -1.07
CA ALA A 193 -9.39 -17.07 0.39
C ALA A 193 -10.05 -15.84 1.02
N PRO A 194 -10.71 -15.98 2.18
CA PRO A 194 -11.29 -14.86 2.91
C PRO A 194 -10.27 -13.75 3.14
N LEU A 195 -10.75 -12.51 3.15
CA LEU A 195 -9.93 -11.38 3.53
C LEU A 195 -9.53 -11.53 4.99
N PHE A 196 -8.25 -11.27 5.30
CA PHE A 196 -7.82 -11.13 6.69
C PHE A 196 -8.61 -10.01 7.35
N ASP A 197 -9.19 -10.29 8.54
CA ASP A 197 -9.99 -9.29 9.24
C ASP A 197 -9.10 -8.15 9.74
N PRO A 198 -9.27 -6.92 9.25
CA PRO A 198 -8.45 -5.79 9.67
C PRO A 198 -8.69 -5.36 11.12
N CYS A 199 -9.78 -5.82 11.73
CA CYS A 199 -10.14 -5.54 13.11
C CYS A 199 -9.84 -6.72 14.06
N GLY A 200 -9.48 -7.88 13.50
CA GLY A 200 -9.18 -9.09 14.23
C GLY A 200 -7.69 -9.23 14.53
N ASP A 201 -7.34 -9.92 15.60
CA ASP A 201 -5.97 -10.31 15.87
C ASP A 201 -5.57 -11.49 14.98
N GLY A 202 -6.21 -12.64 15.09
CA GLY A 202 -6.14 -13.80 14.20
C GLY A 202 -4.74 -14.32 13.85
N TRP A 203 -3.71 -13.93 14.61
CA TRP A 203 -2.32 -14.30 14.36
C TRP A 203 -2.09 -15.82 14.32
N GLU A 204 -2.85 -16.57 15.09
CA GLU A 204 -2.80 -18.03 15.17
C GLU A 204 -3.24 -18.72 13.87
N ARG A 205 -3.97 -18.02 12.99
CA ARG A 205 -4.43 -18.51 11.70
C ARG A 205 -3.48 -18.18 10.56
N GLN A 206 -2.55 -17.28 10.78
CA GLN A 206 -1.55 -16.90 9.77
C GLN A 206 -0.55 -18.06 9.60
N GLN A 207 -0.42 -18.54 8.37
CA GLN A 207 0.49 -19.65 8.07
C GLN A 207 1.95 -19.33 8.38
N PHE A 208 2.35 -18.07 8.21
CA PHE A 208 3.67 -17.61 8.60
C PHE A 208 3.95 -17.92 10.08
N ASN A 209 3.04 -17.56 10.97
CA ASN A 209 3.19 -17.87 12.39
C ASN A 209 3.12 -19.37 12.67
N GLN A 210 2.14 -20.07 12.07
CA GLN A 210 1.98 -21.51 12.25
C GLN A 210 3.25 -22.28 11.85
N ARG A 211 3.91 -21.90 10.75
CA ARG A 211 5.16 -22.52 10.31
C ARG A 211 6.29 -22.27 11.30
N HIS A 212 6.42 -21.05 11.80
CA HIS A 212 7.47 -20.72 12.78
C HIS A 212 7.27 -21.40 14.12
N PHE A 213 6.03 -21.69 14.51
CA PHE A 213 5.73 -22.39 15.75
C PHE A 213 5.69 -23.92 15.61
N ALA A 214 5.48 -24.45 14.40
CA ALA A 214 5.44 -25.90 14.18
C ALA A 214 6.79 -26.58 14.48
N ASP A 215 7.89 -25.90 14.17
CA ASP A 215 9.25 -26.39 14.41
C ASP A 215 9.75 -26.10 15.82
N SER A 216 9.02 -25.33 16.62
CA SER A 216 9.39 -24.99 17.97
C SER A 216 8.51 -25.74 18.96
N ALA A 217 9.08 -26.74 19.66
CA ALA A 217 8.57 -27.23 20.95
C ALA A 217 8.39 -26.05 21.94
N SER A 218 8.59 -24.84 21.50
CA SER A 218 8.82 -23.64 22.24
C SER A 218 7.54 -22.92 22.62
N MET A 219 6.42 -23.04 21.87
CA MET A 219 5.21 -22.33 22.30
C MET A 219 4.62 -22.88 23.58
N ASP A 220 4.63 -24.21 23.75
CA ASP A 220 4.23 -24.81 25.01
C ASP A 220 5.21 -24.49 26.16
N THR A 221 6.47 -24.14 25.81
CA THR A 221 7.49 -23.70 26.76
C THR A 221 7.29 -22.23 27.15
N TYR A 222 6.92 -21.36 26.20
CA TYR A 222 6.70 -19.92 26.49
C TYR A 222 5.32 -19.63 27.07
N VAL A 223 4.30 -20.35 26.63
CA VAL A 223 2.91 -20.21 27.08
C VAL A 223 2.29 -21.60 27.23
N PRO A 224 2.59 -22.34 28.33
CA PRO A 224 2.02 -23.66 28.55
C PRO A 224 0.50 -23.64 28.50
N GLY A 225 -0.11 -24.53 27.71
CA GLY A 225 -1.55 -24.61 27.55
C GLY A 225 -2.17 -23.47 26.71
N TRP A 226 -1.40 -22.72 25.96
CA TRP A 226 -1.89 -21.61 25.17
C TRP A 226 -2.96 -22.03 24.15
N ARG A 227 -2.87 -23.25 23.61
CA ARG A 227 -3.86 -23.80 22.67
C ARG A 227 -5.23 -24.01 23.33
N ASP A 228 -5.22 -24.38 24.59
CA ASP A 228 -6.42 -24.64 25.38
C ASP A 228 -7.02 -23.33 25.93
N ALA A 229 -6.18 -22.32 26.12
CA ALA A 229 -6.56 -21.00 26.62
C ALA A 229 -7.07 -20.05 25.50
N MET A 230 -6.79 -20.36 24.23
CA MET A 230 -7.27 -19.53 23.12
C MET A 230 -8.78 -19.66 22.99
N PRO A 231 -9.53 -18.56 23.05
CA PRO A 231 -10.95 -18.62 22.75
C PRO A 231 -11.15 -19.17 21.33
N PRO A 232 -12.19 -19.97 21.10
CA PRO A 232 -12.51 -20.40 19.74
C PRO A 232 -12.61 -19.14 18.91
N SER A 233 -11.88 -19.13 17.79
CA SER A 233 -11.89 -17.99 16.86
C SER A 233 -13.32 -17.50 16.67
N PRO A 234 -13.63 -16.21 16.84
CA PRO A 234 -14.92 -15.70 16.48
C PRO A 234 -15.15 -16.15 15.03
N GLY A 235 -16.23 -16.90 14.82
CA GLY A 235 -16.66 -17.29 13.48
C GLY A 235 -16.72 -16.03 12.60
N PRO A 236 -16.69 -16.15 11.29
CA PRO A 236 -16.86 -15.01 10.41
C PRO A 236 -18.05 -14.21 10.93
N LEU A 237 -17.85 -12.92 11.18
CA LEU A 237 -18.92 -12.01 11.55
C LEU A 237 -19.98 -12.15 10.47
N LEU A 238 -21.01 -12.97 10.75
CA LEU A 238 -22.15 -13.15 9.87
C LEU A 238 -22.81 -11.77 9.72
N GLY A 239 -22.60 -11.13 8.57
CA GLY A 239 -23.39 -10.00 8.18
C GLY A 239 -22.72 -8.66 7.96
N ALA A 240 -21.43 -8.59 7.70
CA ALA A 240 -20.92 -7.42 6.98
C ALA A 240 -21.31 -7.56 5.49
N SER A 241 -22.60 -7.44 5.21
CA SER A 241 -23.07 -7.08 3.87
C SER A 241 -22.37 -5.79 3.50
N ALA A 242 -21.50 -5.88 2.51
CA ALA A 242 -20.83 -4.73 1.91
C ALA A 242 -21.84 -3.92 1.08
N THR A 243 -22.82 -3.32 1.72
CA THR A 243 -23.67 -2.22 1.22
C THR A 243 -24.61 -1.80 2.37
N ALA A 244 -24.05 -1.13 3.34
CA ALA A 244 -24.86 -0.22 4.13
C ALA A 244 -24.24 1.17 3.92
N ASP A 245 -24.86 1.94 3.04
CA ASP A 245 -24.82 3.41 3.12
C ASP A 245 -25.25 3.79 4.54
N VAL A 246 -24.28 3.96 5.42
CA VAL A 246 -24.51 4.63 6.68
C VAL A 246 -24.56 6.13 6.33
N PRO A 247 -25.70 6.80 6.49
CA PRO A 247 -25.75 8.24 6.26
C PRO A 247 -24.79 8.88 7.27
N LEU A 248 -23.74 9.47 6.79
CA LEU A 248 -22.77 10.30 7.53
C LEU A 248 -23.44 11.65 7.90
N THR A 249 -24.53 11.63 8.66
CA THR A 249 -25.11 12.86 9.19
C THR A 249 -25.61 12.64 10.62
N ALA A 250 -25.04 13.43 11.49
CA ALA A 250 -25.51 13.81 12.84
C ALA A 250 -25.00 13.08 14.08
N THR A 251 -24.21 12.00 14.02
CA THR A 251 -23.72 11.35 15.27
C THR A 251 -22.20 11.44 15.45
N VAL A 252 -21.47 11.92 14.45
CA VAL A 252 -19.99 11.97 14.47
C VAL A 252 -19.46 13.14 15.31
N SER A 253 -20.20 14.25 15.44
CA SER A 253 -19.69 15.41 16.16
C SER A 253 -19.53 15.15 17.67
N ASN A 254 -20.47 14.47 18.32
CA ASN A 254 -20.43 14.21 19.75
C ASN A 254 -19.41 13.14 20.16
N GLY A 255 -19.04 12.25 19.26
CA GLY A 255 -17.99 11.24 19.48
C GLY A 255 -16.59 11.84 19.35
N VAL A 256 -16.38 12.62 18.32
CA VAL A 256 -15.09 13.27 18.06
C VAL A 256 -14.75 14.32 19.13
N ASP A 257 -15.74 15.07 19.59
CA ASP A 257 -15.54 16.06 20.65
C ASP A 257 -15.20 15.42 22.01
N ARG A 258 -15.78 14.24 22.32
CA ARG A 258 -15.42 13.47 23.50
C ARG A 258 -14.01 12.90 23.38
N GLU A 259 -13.68 12.30 22.25
CA GLU A 259 -12.37 11.73 22.00
C GLU A 259 -11.26 12.81 22.01
N LEU A 260 -11.56 13.99 21.49
CA LEU A 260 -10.68 15.16 21.54
C LEU A 260 -10.48 15.64 22.99
N ALA A 261 -11.53 15.68 23.79
CA ALA A 261 -11.46 16.07 25.19
C ALA A 261 -10.67 15.05 26.03
N ASP A 262 -10.84 13.74 25.76
CA ASP A 262 -10.08 12.66 26.41
C ASP A 262 -8.59 12.74 26.03
N LEU A 263 -8.26 12.98 24.77
CA LEU A 263 -6.88 13.15 24.32
C LEU A 263 -6.25 14.40 24.93
N GLN A 264 -6.98 15.51 25.03
CA GLN A 264 -6.49 16.72 25.69
C GLN A 264 -6.21 16.47 27.19
N THR A 265 -7.06 15.70 27.85
CA THR A 265 -6.88 15.32 29.25
C THR A 265 -5.65 14.42 29.43
N GLN A 266 -5.44 13.46 28.54
CA GLN A 266 -4.25 12.60 28.55
C GLN A 266 -2.96 13.40 28.28
N ILE A 267 -2.98 14.35 27.35
CA ILE A 267 -1.86 15.25 27.09
C ILE A 267 -1.54 16.10 28.32
N ALA A 268 -2.55 16.65 28.98
CA ALA A 268 -2.37 17.44 30.20
C ALA A 268 -1.79 16.58 31.36
N ALA A 269 -2.27 15.35 31.51
CA ALA A 269 -1.75 14.40 32.49
C ALA A 269 -0.28 14.03 32.21
N LEU A 270 0.06 13.79 30.96
CA LEU A 270 1.46 13.54 30.56
C LEU A 270 2.36 14.75 30.81
N GLN A 271 1.91 15.95 30.49
CA GLN A 271 2.66 17.19 30.71
C GLN A 271 2.86 17.52 32.20
N SER A 272 1.92 17.11 33.06
CA SER A 272 2.02 17.28 34.50
C SER A 272 2.84 16.18 35.18
N SER A 273 3.16 15.10 34.47
CA SER A 273 3.91 13.98 35.05
C SER A 273 5.32 14.37 35.49
N THR A 274 5.82 13.72 36.52
CA THR A 274 7.17 13.94 37.06
C THR A 274 8.23 13.74 35.96
N SER A 275 8.05 12.71 35.11
CA SER A 275 8.96 12.41 34.02
C SER A 275 9.01 13.55 32.98
N TRP A 276 7.85 14.12 32.63
CA TRP A 276 7.79 15.27 31.71
C TRP A 276 8.46 16.52 32.30
N ARG A 277 8.24 16.79 33.58
CA ARG A 277 8.83 17.95 34.28
C ARG A 277 10.36 17.83 34.38
N ILE A 278 10.89 16.66 34.70
CA ILE A 278 12.34 16.42 34.81
C ILE A 278 13.03 16.55 33.44
N THR A 279 12.38 16.14 32.36
CA THR A 279 12.97 16.20 31.00
C THR A 279 12.71 17.50 30.26
N THR A 280 11.93 18.43 30.81
CA THR A 280 11.64 19.75 30.21
C THR A 280 12.90 20.57 29.91
N PRO A 281 13.91 20.67 30.82
CA PRO A 281 15.14 21.39 30.51
C PRO A 281 15.93 20.79 29.34
N LEU A 282 15.96 19.46 29.22
CA LEU A 282 16.66 18.76 28.14
C LEU A 282 16.00 19.01 26.76
N ARG A 283 14.69 19.11 26.72
CA ARG A 283 13.94 19.47 25.49
C ARG A 283 14.13 20.93 25.08
N ALA A 284 14.32 21.83 26.05
CA ALA A 284 14.65 23.23 25.76
C ALA A 284 16.03 23.36 25.12
N ILE A 285 17.02 22.60 25.60
CA ILE A 285 18.36 22.55 25.05
C ILE A 285 18.37 21.99 23.63
N GLY A 286 17.60 20.93 23.37
CA GLY A 286 17.46 20.34 22.02
C GLY A 286 16.87 21.33 20.99
N ARG A 287 15.87 22.11 21.38
CA ARG A 287 15.29 23.17 20.54
C ARG A 287 16.21 24.37 20.31
N TRP A 288 17.11 24.65 21.23
CA TRP A 288 18.10 25.70 21.08
C TRP A 288 19.22 25.29 20.10
N ARG A 289 19.69 24.03 20.17
CA ARG A 289 20.69 23.50 19.23
C ARG A 289 20.17 23.45 17.78
N SER A 290 18.94 23.05 17.53
CA SER A 290 18.37 23.02 16.18
C SER A 290 18.16 24.41 15.55
N ARG A 291 18.21 25.50 16.34
CA ARG A 291 18.16 26.88 15.84
C ARG A 291 19.54 27.50 15.55
N THR A 292 20.62 26.91 16.04
CA THR A 292 21.97 27.39 15.84
C THR A 292 22.71 26.74 14.67
N ASP A 293 22.26 25.55 14.24
CA ASP A 293 22.81 24.82 13.08
C ASP A 293 22.20 25.25 11.73
N GLY A 294 21.34 26.24 11.72
CA GLY A 294 20.63 26.79 10.55
C GLY A 294 21.13 28.21 10.13
N ARG A 295 22.41 28.55 10.39
CA ARG A 295 23.04 29.77 9.84
C ARG A 295 24.34 29.43 9.16
#